data_15f99d407b88e8e310e28fe13ae497f2
#
_entry.id   15f99d407b88e8e310e28fe13ae497f2
#
_cell.length_a   1.000
_cell.length_b   1.000
_cell.length_c   1.000
_cell.angle_alpha   90.00
_cell.angle_beta   90.00
_cell.angle_gamma   90.00
#
_symmetry.space_group_name_H-M   'P 1'
#
loop_
_entity.id
_entity.type
_entity.pdbx_description
1 polymer ?
#
loop_
_entity_poly.entity_id
_entity_poly.type
_entity_poly.pdbx_seq_one_letter_code
_entity_poly.pdbx_strand_id
1 'polypeptide(L)'
;MIKRNIFLLFFIFSCSQKTIIPVSIYTELGPIALDLYPHMAPITVNNFLKYLDEDRYKDFHFYRVVYINNHPENDIKIEVIQGGLGFNKHDQELESIPHETTEVTRLKHLNGTISMARMEPGTASSEIFICINDQPELDFGGLRNPDGYGFAAFGRVSSGMEVVKQIQALPSIQQMLNTVVRVDSIIRN
;
A
#
# COMPACT_ATOMS: atom_id res chain seq x y z
N MET A 1 -24.34 -20.85 60.50
CA MET A 1 -24.23 -19.63 59.69
C MET A 1 -23.13 -19.86 58.66
N ILE A 2 -23.45 -20.13 57.39
CA ILE A 2 -22.50 -20.40 56.32
C ILE A 2 -22.22 -19.05 55.61
N LYS A 3 -20.97 -18.54 55.73
CA LYS A 3 -20.54 -17.36 54.99
C LYS A 3 -20.27 -17.74 53.52
N ARG A 4 -21.10 -17.23 52.65
CA ARG A 4 -20.93 -17.35 51.18
C ARG A 4 -19.96 -16.29 50.70
N ASN A 5 -18.72 -16.69 50.37
CA ASN A 5 -17.77 -15.81 49.70
C ASN A 5 -18.18 -15.66 48.23
N ILE A 6 -18.61 -14.48 47.84
CA ILE A 6 -18.85 -14.11 46.43
C ILE A 6 -17.49 -13.71 45.86
N PHE A 7 -16.96 -14.54 44.97
CA PHE A 7 -15.77 -14.19 44.17
C PHE A 7 -16.24 -13.37 42.98
N LEU A 8 -15.93 -12.06 43.01
CA LEU A 8 -16.22 -11.17 41.91
C LEU A 8 -15.10 -11.32 40.87
N LEU A 9 -15.39 -12.02 39.75
CA LEU A 9 -14.47 -12.12 38.62
C LEU A 9 -14.50 -10.79 37.84
N PHE A 10 -13.45 -9.99 37.98
CA PHE A 10 -13.23 -8.83 37.10
C PHE A 10 -12.73 -9.31 35.75
N PHE A 11 -13.60 -9.30 34.74
CA PHE A 11 -13.18 -9.39 33.33
C PHE A 11 -12.53 -8.08 32.91
N ILE A 12 -11.19 -8.06 32.85
CA ILE A 12 -10.47 -6.95 32.24
C ILE A 12 -10.62 -7.12 30.72
N PHE A 13 -11.52 -6.35 30.12
CA PHE A 13 -11.55 -6.17 28.67
C PHE A 13 -10.31 -5.36 28.27
N SER A 14 -9.25 -6.05 27.87
CA SER A 14 -8.12 -5.42 27.20
C SER A 14 -8.60 -4.95 25.82
N CYS A 15 -8.94 -3.68 25.71
CA CYS A 15 -9.15 -3.04 24.43
C CYS A 15 -7.78 -2.95 23.74
N SER A 16 -7.46 -3.91 22.86
CA SER A 16 -6.30 -3.81 21.98
C SER A 16 -6.50 -2.58 21.11
N GLN A 17 -5.82 -1.49 21.40
CA GLN A 17 -5.78 -0.32 20.52
C GLN A 17 -5.21 -0.78 19.17
N LYS A 18 -5.99 -0.59 18.10
CA LYS A 18 -5.53 -0.83 16.73
C LYS A 18 -4.40 0.16 16.45
N THR A 19 -3.17 -0.30 16.53
CA THR A 19 -1.98 0.54 16.31
C THR A 19 -1.95 0.95 14.83
N ILE A 20 -1.94 2.26 14.58
CA ILE A 20 -1.68 2.85 13.28
C ILE A 20 -0.24 3.34 13.29
N ILE A 21 0.49 3.13 12.20
CA ILE A 21 1.84 3.65 12.04
C ILE A 21 1.78 4.76 10.99
N PRO A 22 1.93 6.03 11.38
CA PRO A 22 1.96 7.14 10.44
C PRO A 22 3.31 7.21 9.74
N VAL A 23 3.27 7.43 8.41
CA VAL A 23 4.44 7.60 7.54
C VAL A 23 4.20 8.78 6.61
N SER A 24 5.25 9.55 6.30
CA SER A 24 5.20 10.64 5.31
C SER A 24 6.16 10.36 4.17
N ILE A 25 5.66 10.41 2.93
CA ILE A 25 6.45 10.41 1.69
C ILE A 25 6.61 11.86 1.23
N TYR A 26 7.83 12.37 1.21
CA TYR A 26 8.13 13.71 0.71
C TYR A 26 8.57 13.63 -0.75
N THR A 27 7.73 14.15 -1.64
CA THR A 27 8.02 14.22 -3.08
C THR A 27 8.36 15.66 -3.48
N GLU A 28 9.01 15.83 -4.64
CA GLU A 28 9.23 17.17 -5.23
C GLU A 28 7.93 17.94 -5.54
N LEU A 29 6.77 17.27 -5.54
CA LEU A 29 5.43 17.87 -5.74
C LEU A 29 4.68 18.13 -4.44
N GLY A 30 5.22 17.67 -3.30
CA GLY A 30 4.62 17.83 -1.98
C GLY A 30 4.56 16.54 -1.18
N PRO A 31 4.10 16.60 0.08
CA PRO A 31 4.03 15.46 0.97
C PRO A 31 2.75 14.63 0.74
N ILE A 32 2.89 13.30 0.93
CA ILE A 32 1.80 12.33 1.00
C ILE A 32 1.92 11.64 2.36
N ALA A 33 0.94 11.84 3.25
CA ALA A 33 0.90 11.17 4.54
C ALA A 33 0.08 9.88 4.46
N LEU A 34 0.57 8.83 5.11
CA LEU A 34 0.00 7.49 5.11
C LEU A 34 -0.29 7.04 6.54
N ASP A 35 -1.38 6.31 6.70
CA ASP A 35 -1.68 5.49 7.87
C ASP A 35 -1.51 4.02 7.50
N LEU A 36 -0.52 3.33 8.09
CA LEU A 36 -0.29 1.90 7.90
C LEU A 36 -0.99 1.09 8.98
N TYR A 37 -1.49 -0.11 8.63
CA TYR A 37 -2.33 -0.96 9.47
C TYR A 37 -1.65 -2.30 9.82
N PRO A 38 -0.61 -2.33 10.70
CA PRO A 38 0.18 -3.54 11.00
C PRO A 38 -0.64 -4.66 11.65
N HIS A 39 -1.76 -4.34 12.31
CA HIS A 39 -2.66 -5.34 12.90
C HIS A 39 -3.54 -6.05 11.86
N MET A 40 -3.67 -5.50 10.64
CA MET A 40 -4.46 -6.08 9.55
C MET A 40 -3.57 -6.74 8.49
N ALA A 41 -2.45 -6.11 8.15
CA ALA A 41 -1.49 -6.56 7.15
C ALA A 41 -0.05 -6.59 7.72
N PRO A 42 0.22 -7.44 8.72
CA PRO A 42 1.50 -7.41 9.45
C PRO A 42 2.71 -7.73 8.57
N ILE A 43 2.62 -8.69 7.64
CA ILE A 43 3.73 -9.07 6.77
C ILE A 43 4.07 -7.91 5.83
N THR A 44 3.05 -7.35 5.19
CA THR A 44 3.19 -6.27 4.20
C THR A 44 3.70 -4.98 4.85
N VAL A 45 3.12 -4.59 6.00
CA VAL A 45 3.59 -3.40 6.74
C VAL A 45 5.03 -3.57 7.21
N ASN A 46 5.39 -4.74 7.77
CA ASN A 46 6.76 -4.99 8.22
C ASN A 46 7.75 -4.94 7.05
N ASN A 47 7.40 -5.47 5.89
CA ASN A 47 8.23 -5.35 4.68
C ASN A 47 8.47 -3.88 4.32
N PHE A 48 7.41 -3.08 4.20
CA PHE A 48 7.53 -1.66 3.87
C PHE A 48 8.38 -0.91 4.89
N LEU A 49 8.15 -1.12 6.19
CA LEU A 49 8.95 -0.49 7.26
C LEU A 49 10.41 -0.93 7.23
N LYS A 50 10.71 -2.16 6.86
CA LYS A 50 12.08 -2.64 6.73
C LYS A 50 12.86 -1.89 5.66
N TYR A 51 12.21 -1.55 4.52
CA TYR A 51 12.83 -0.68 3.51
C TYR A 51 13.15 0.72 4.07
N LEU A 52 12.30 1.25 4.96
CA LEU A 52 12.55 2.53 5.62
C LEU A 52 13.67 2.42 6.65
N ASP A 53 13.56 1.47 7.57
CA ASP A 53 14.46 1.32 8.73
C ASP A 53 15.90 0.95 8.29
N GLU A 54 16.06 0.27 7.14
CA GLU A 54 17.36 -0.08 6.55
C GLU A 54 17.82 0.92 5.47
N ASP A 55 17.10 2.05 5.31
CA ASP A 55 17.43 3.11 4.33
C ASP A 55 17.55 2.59 2.88
N ARG A 56 16.69 1.62 2.51
CA ARG A 56 16.69 0.98 1.19
C ARG A 56 15.90 1.73 0.13
N TYR A 57 15.01 2.65 0.53
CA TYR A 57 14.23 3.47 -0.39
C TYR A 57 14.92 4.78 -0.82
N LYS A 58 16.27 4.82 -0.82
CA LYS A 58 17.05 6.00 -1.29
C LYS A 58 16.73 6.40 -2.72
N ASP A 59 16.47 5.40 -3.58
CA ASP A 59 16.19 5.59 -5.00
C ASP A 59 14.70 5.45 -5.32
N PHE A 60 13.85 5.52 -4.29
CA PHE A 60 12.40 5.45 -4.49
C PHE A 60 11.92 6.61 -5.37
N HIS A 61 11.12 6.31 -6.36
CA HIS A 61 10.46 7.29 -7.21
C HIS A 61 9.11 6.78 -7.70
N PHE A 62 8.17 7.68 -8.02
CA PHE A 62 6.98 7.33 -8.78
C PHE A 62 7.32 7.40 -10.27
N TYR A 63 7.04 6.33 -11.00
CA TYR A 63 7.44 6.18 -12.41
C TYR A 63 6.32 5.73 -13.34
N ARG A 64 5.22 5.20 -12.78
CA ARG A 64 4.11 4.67 -13.55
C ARG A 64 2.78 5.26 -13.05
N VAL A 65 1.93 5.63 -14.00
CA VAL A 65 0.57 6.11 -13.74
C VAL A 65 -0.41 5.33 -14.59
N VAL A 66 -1.51 4.91 -13.99
CA VAL A 66 -2.59 4.22 -14.70
C VAL A 66 -3.87 5.04 -14.53
N TYR A 67 -4.53 5.33 -15.64
CA TYR A 67 -5.82 5.99 -15.70
C TYR A 67 -6.67 5.39 -16.85
N ILE A 68 -7.96 5.62 -16.83
CA ILE A 68 -8.94 4.90 -17.67
C ILE A 68 -8.53 4.79 -19.14
N ASN A 69 -7.92 5.84 -19.71
CA ASN A 69 -7.64 5.92 -21.15
C ASN A 69 -6.23 5.50 -21.57
N ASN A 70 -5.31 5.16 -20.62
CA ASN A 70 -3.93 4.80 -20.98
C ASN A 70 -3.63 3.29 -20.95
N HIS A 71 -4.64 2.45 -20.84
CA HIS A 71 -4.54 0.99 -20.94
C HIS A 71 -5.74 0.41 -21.75
N PRO A 72 -5.88 0.79 -23.04
CA PRO A 72 -7.04 0.43 -23.84
C PRO A 72 -7.20 -1.08 -24.04
N GLU A 73 -6.12 -1.84 -24.01
CA GLU A 73 -6.06 -3.30 -24.18
C GLU A 73 -6.62 -4.09 -22.98
N ASN A 74 -6.85 -3.46 -21.85
CA ASN A 74 -7.41 -4.12 -20.68
C ASN A 74 -8.84 -3.66 -20.43
N ASP A 75 -9.79 -4.58 -20.43
CA ASP A 75 -11.22 -4.28 -20.19
C ASP A 75 -11.48 -3.84 -18.75
N ILE A 76 -10.69 -4.35 -17.81
CA ILE A 76 -10.76 -3.98 -16.39
C ILE A 76 -9.94 -2.72 -16.15
N LYS A 77 -10.62 -1.59 -16.02
CA LYS A 77 -10.01 -0.28 -15.83
C LYS A 77 -9.67 -0.04 -14.36
N ILE A 78 -8.47 0.52 -14.12
CA ILE A 78 -8.01 0.93 -12.79
C ILE A 78 -7.37 2.32 -12.85
N GLU A 79 -7.26 2.97 -11.71
CA GLU A 79 -6.62 4.27 -11.56
C GLU A 79 -5.66 4.24 -10.37
N VAL A 80 -4.36 4.29 -10.64
CA VAL A 80 -3.31 4.25 -9.61
C VAL A 80 -2.10 5.08 -10.03
N ILE A 81 -1.29 5.46 -9.05
CA ILE A 81 0.13 5.79 -9.23
C ILE A 81 0.97 4.68 -8.64
N GLN A 82 2.08 4.32 -9.27
CA GLN A 82 2.99 3.28 -8.80
C GLN A 82 4.40 3.82 -8.68
N GLY A 83 5.08 3.40 -7.61
CA GLY A 83 6.47 3.74 -7.32
C GLY A 83 7.15 2.64 -6.52
N GLY A 84 8.45 2.79 -6.39
CA GLY A 84 9.33 1.85 -5.72
C GLY A 84 10.76 2.01 -6.22
N LEU A 85 11.52 0.92 -6.25
CA LEU A 85 12.89 0.87 -6.76
C LEU A 85 12.95 0.65 -8.29
N GLY A 86 11.79 0.38 -8.94
CA GLY A 86 11.66 0.20 -10.37
C GLY A 86 11.52 -1.26 -10.80
N PHE A 87 11.28 -1.47 -12.11
CA PHE A 87 11.05 -2.81 -12.67
C PHE A 87 12.29 -3.69 -12.80
N ASN A 88 13.47 -3.10 -12.79
CA ASN A 88 14.72 -3.84 -12.90
C ASN A 88 15.19 -4.26 -11.50
N LYS A 89 15.87 -5.41 -11.42
CA LYS A 89 16.48 -5.84 -10.17
C LYS A 89 17.36 -4.72 -9.60
N HIS A 90 17.16 -4.42 -8.32
CA HIS A 90 17.86 -3.37 -7.60
C HIS A 90 18.65 -3.95 -6.41
N ASP A 91 19.85 -3.44 -6.14
CA ASP A 91 20.72 -3.95 -5.07
C ASP A 91 20.12 -3.78 -3.66
N GLN A 92 19.20 -2.82 -3.51
CA GLN A 92 18.47 -2.58 -2.26
C GLN A 92 17.21 -3.42 -2.11
N GLU A 93 16.83 -4.20 -3.13
CA GLU A 93 15.63 -5.03 -3.10
C GLU A 93 15.78 -6.17 -2.08
N LEU A 94 14.73 -6.34 -1.27
CA LEU A 94 14.61 -7.45 -0.33
C LEU A 94 13.97 -8.68 -1.00
N GLU A 95 14.05 -9.82 -0.32
CA GLU A 95 13.31 -11.02 -0.72
C GLU A 95 11.80 -10.73 -0.78
N SER A 96 11.13 -11.41 -1.70
CA SER A 96 9.68 -11.34 -1.85
C SER A 96 8.96 -11.84 -0.60
N ILE A 97 7.78 -11.28 -0.35
CA ILE A 97 6.97 -11.60 0.83
C ILE A 97 5.73 -12.44 0.49
N PRO A 98 5.23 -13.25 1.44
CA PRO A 98 3.93 -13.90 1.33
C PRO A 98 2.82 -12.90 1.04
N HIS A 99 1.85 -13.31 0.21
CA HIS A 99 0.76 -12.46 -0.22
C HIS A 99 -0.36 -12.39 0.83
N GLU A 100 -0.62 -11.20 1.37
CA GLU A 100 -1.75 -10.92 2.28
C GLU A 100 -2.93 -10.37 1.49
N THR A 101 -3.85 -11.24 1.08
CA THR A 101 -5.03 -10.86 0.28
C THR A 101 -5.99 -9.95 1.06
N THR A 102 -6.82 -9.17 0.35
CA THR A 102 -7.89 -8.37 0.98
C THR A 102 -8.98 -9.23 1.63
N GLU A 103 -9.08 -10.52 1.29
CA GLU A 103 -9.93 -11.48 1.98
C GLU A 103 -9.48 -11.72 3.41
N VAL A 104 -8.17 -11.85 3.63
CA VAL A 104 -7.57 -12.08 4.95
C VAL A 104 -7.51 -10.78 5.76
N THR A 105 -6.95 -9.72 5.15
CA THR A 105 -6.71 -8.44 5.83
C THR A 105 -7.97 -7.61 6.06
N ARG A 106 -9.02 -7.84 5.24
CA ARG A 106 -10.25 -7.02 5.20
C ARG A 106 -10.01 -5.56 4.76
N LEU A 107 -8.82 -5.24 4.29
CA LEU A 107 -8.50 -3.94 3.70
C LEU A 107 -8.90 -3.95 2.23
N LYS A 108 -9.80 -3.02 1.86
CA LYS A 108 -10.28 -2.88 0.48
C LYS A 108 -9.50 -1.80 -0.26
N HIS A 109 -9.43 -1.93 -1.59
CA HIS A 109 -8.84 -0.93 -2.47
C HIS A 109 -9.81 0.24 -2.71
N LEU A 110 -10.01 1.05 -1.66
CA LEU A 110 -10.77 2.30 -1.72
C LEU A 110 -9.85 3.45 -2.15
N ASN A 111 -10.44 4.62 -2.42
CA ASN A 111 -9.68 5.83 -2.74
C ASN A 111 -8.61 6.13 -1.67
N GLY A 112 -7.35 6.25 -2.10
CA GLY A 112 -6.20 6.48 -1.25
C GLY A 112 -5.58 5.22 -0.63
N THR A 113 -6.12 4.01 -0.87
CA THR A 113 -5.48 2.78 -0.38
C THR A 113 -4.09 2.61 -0.97
N ILE A 114 -3.09 2.35 -0.10
CA ILE A 114 -1.74 1.92 -0.51
C ILE A 114 -1.66 0.38 -0.48
N SER A 115 -1.07 -0.19 -1.53
CA SER A 115 -1.00 -1.63 -1.76
C SER A 115 0.33 -2.02 -2.42
N MET A 116 0.76 -3.28 -2.26
CA MET A 116 1.95 -3.80 -2.94
C MET A 116 1.64 -4.18 -4.39
N ALA A 117 2.49 -3.73 -5.31
CA ALA A 117 2.49 -4.26 -6.66
C ALA A 117 3.17 -5.63 -6.68
N ARG A 118 2.76 -6.49 -7.62
CA ARG A 118 3.29 -7.85 -7.78
C ARG A 118 3.13 -8.34 -9.22
N MET A 119 3.88 -9.34 -9.59
CA MET A 119 3.61 -10.17 -10.76
C MET A 119 2.69 -11.33 -10.35
N GLU A 120 3.24 -12.44 -9.82
CA GLU A 120 2.49 -13.56 -9.26
C GLU A 120 2.25 -13.38 -7.76
N PRO A 121 1.27 -14.07 -7.14
CA PRO A 121 1.12 -14.09 -5.69
C PRO A 121 2.41 -14.51 -4.98
N GLY A 122 2.85 -13.70 -3.99
CA GLY A 122 4.10 -13.96 -3.28
C GLY A 122 5.36 -13.39 -3.95
N THR A 123 5.24 -12.53 -4.97
CA THR A 123 6.39 -11.88 -5.61
C THR A 123 6.53 -10.40 -5.26
N ALA A 124 5.71 -9.88 -4.35
CA ALA A 124 5.81 -8.49 -3.91
C ALA A 124 7.09 -8.27 -3.09
N SER A 125 7.77 -7.14 -3.30
CA SER A 125 9.00 -6.75 -2.57
C SER A 125 9.03 -5.24 -2.30
N SER A 126 9.45 -4.41 -3.25
CA SER A 126 9.68 -2.97 -3.09
C SER A 126 8.59 -2.07 -3.69
N GLU A 127 7.82 -2.59 -4.65
CA GLU A 127 6.92 -1.79 -5.45
C GLU A 127 5.57 -1.59 -4.80
N ILE A 128 5.13 -0.34 -4.68
CA ILE A 128 3.82 0.02 -4.14
C ILE A 128 2.99 0.78 -5.17
N PHE A 129 1.69 0.79 -4.96
CA PHE A 129 0.80 1.72 -5.67
C PHE A 129 -0.20 2.36 -4.71
N ILE A 130 -0.73 3.52 -5.11
CA ILE A 130 -1.78 4.24 -4.39
C ILE A 130 -3.00 4.33 -5.31
N CYS A 131 -4.15 3.89 -4.81
CA CYS A 131 -5.42 3.94 -5.54
C CYS A 131 -5.97 5.37 -5.65
N ILE A 132 -6.50 5.69 -6.82
CA ILE A 132 -7.30 6.88 -7.06
C ILE A 132 -8.72 6.39 -7.37
N ASN A 133 -9.71 6.92 -6.67
CA ASN A 133 -11.05 6.37 -6.59
C ASN A 133 -11.08 4.93 -6.03
N ASP A 134 -12.25 4.35 -5.89
CA ASP A 134 -12.39 2.97 -5.43
C ASP A 134 -12.07 1.99 -6.56
N GLN A 135 -11.26 0.98 -6.25
CA GLN A 135 -10.71 0.02 -7.22
C GLN A 135 -11.06 -1.43 -6.81
N PRO A 136 -12.34 -1.83 -6.80
CA PRO A 136 -12.76 -3.14 -6.31
C PRO A 136 -12.18 -4.31 -7.10
N GLU A 137 -11.81 -4.09 -8.37
CA GLU A 137 -11.18 -5.09 -9.23
C GLU A 137 -9.73 -5.45 -8.83
N LEU A 138 -9.15 -4.72 -7.87
CA LEU A 138 -7.86 -5.03 -7.26
C LEU A 138 -7.99 -5.87 -5.98
N ASP A 139 -9.20 -6.07 -5.47
CA ASP A 139 -9.46 -6.93 -4.31
C ASP A 139 -9.36 -8.42 -4.66
N PHE A 140 -9.29 -9.27 -3.63
CA PHE A 140 -9.46 -10.71 -3.79
C PHE A 140 -10.81 -11.01 -4.45
N GLY A 141 -10.81 -11.85 -5.48
CA GLY A 141 -11.95 -12.13 -6.34
C GLY A 141 -12.19 -11.10 -7.44
N GLY A 142 -11.43 -9.99 -7.47
CA GLY A 142 -11.48 -9.02 -8.55
C GLY A 142 -10.81 -9.54 -9.84
N LEU A 143 -11.11 -8.90 -10.95
CA LEU A 143 -10.77 -9.41 -12.29
C LEU A 143 -9.54 -8.73 -12.90
N ARG A 144 -8.90 -7.79 -12.19
CA ARG A 144 -7.71 -7.11 -12.72
C ARG A 144 -6.55 -8.08 -12.97
N ASN A 145 -6.36 -9.05 -12.07
CA ASN A 145 -5.44 -10.16 -12.26
C ASN A 145 -6.20 -11.46 -12.52
N PRO A 146 -5.83 -12.22 -13.56
CA PRO A 146 -6.52 -13.47 -13.92
C PRO A 146 -6.50 -14.53 -12.81
N ASP A 147 -5.52 -14.44 -11.88
CA ASP A 147 -5.39 -15.35 -10.75
C ASP A 147 -6.45 -15.16 -9.65
N GLY A 148 -7.17 -14.02 -9.66
CA GLY A 148 -8.22 -13.68 -8.69
C GLY A 148 -7.73 -13.39 -7.26
N TYR A 149 -6.41 -13.41 -7.00
CA TYR A 149 -5.88 -13.15 -5.65
C TYR A 149 -5.82 -11.65 -5.30
N GLY A 150 -6.00 -10.76 -6.28
CA GLY A 150 -5.91 -9.32 -6.06
C GLY A 150 -4.53 -8.86 -5.59
N PHE A 151 -4.48 -7.77 -4.83
CA PHE A 151 -3.25 -7.17 -4.32
C PHE A 151 -3.28 -7.03 -2.80
N ALA A 152 -2.11 -6.81 -2.17
CA ALA A 152 -1.95 -6.73 -0.73
C ALA A 152 -2.07 -5.27 -0.26
N ALA A 153 -3.28 -4.84 0.07
CA ALA A 153 -3.54 -3.55 0.70
C ALA A 153 -3.04 -3.54 2.15
N PHE A 154 -2.35 -2.45 2.57
CA PHE A 154 -1.73 -2.41 3.89
C PHE A 154 -1.84 -1.07 4.63
N GLY A 155 -2.44 -0.05 4.00
CA GLY A 155 -2.60 1.28 4.58
C GLY A 155 -3.44 2.18 3.69
N ARG A 156 -3.44 3.47 4.03
CA ARG A 156 -4.21 4.47 3.31
C ARG A 156 -3.55 5.85 3.41
N VAL A 157 -3.72 6.67 2.39
CA VAL A 157 -3.38 8.10 2.42
C VAL A 157 -4.30 8.80 3.43
N SER A 158 -3.71 9.45 4.43
CA SER A 158 -4.41 10.28 5.42
C SER A 158 -4.46 11.75 5.01
N SER A 159 -3.46 12.23 4.25
CA SER A 159 -3.46 13.54 3.59
C SER A 159 -2.55 13.54 2.37
N GLY A 160 -2.73 14.50 1.43
CA GLY A 160 -1.91 14.61 0.23
C GLY A 160 -2.49 13.88 -1.01
N MET A 161 -3.79 13.53 -1.03
CA MET A 161 -4.43 12.97 -2.22
C MET A 161 -4.41 13.91 -3.43
N GLU A 162 -4.31 15.22 -3.22
CA GLU A 162 -4.09 16.20 -4.28
C GLU A 162 -2.73 16.01 -4.96
N VAL A 163 -1.67 15.67 -4.19
CA VAL A 163 -0.34 15.34 -4.73
C VAL A 163 -0.40 14.04 -5.52
N VAL A 164 -1.08 13.01 -5.01
CA VAL A 164 -1.31 11.73 -5.72
C VAL A 164 -1.96 11.97 -7.08
N LYS A 165 -3.03 12.78 -7.13
CA LYS A 165 -3.72 13.12 -8.38
C LYS A 165 -2.87 13.98 -9.31
N GLN A 166 -2.05 14.88 -8.77
CA GLN A 166 -1.10 15.69 -9.54
C GLN A 166 -0.06 14.78 -10.21
N ILE A 167 0.47 13.79 -9.52
CA ILE A 167 1.39 12.80 -10.08
C ILE A 167 0.70 12.01 -11.21
N GLN A 168 -0.54 11.53 -11.01
CA GLN A 168 -1.26 10.79 -12.04
C GLN A 168 -1.48 11.61 -13.32
N ALA A 169 -1.66 12.93 -13.19
CA ALA A 169 -1.93 13.83 -14.31
C ALA A 169 -0.68 14.24 -15.10
N LEU A 170 0.52 13.82 -14.67
CA LEU A 170 1.76 14.14 -15.39
C LEU A 170 1.83 13.45 -16.74
N PRO A 171 2.55 14.05 -17.71
CA PRO A 171 2.73 13.45 -19.04
C PRO A 171 3.35 12.07 -18.97
N SER A 172 2.71 11.10 -19.66
CA SER A 172 3.15 9.72 -19.71
C SER A 172 3.00 9.14 -21.11
N ILE A 173 3.87 8.21 -21.46
CA ILE A 173 3.75 7.40 -22.69
C ILE A 173 3.28 6.00 -22.25
N GLN A 174 2.13 5.57 -22.78
CA GLN A 174 1.40 4.41 -22.27
C GLN A 174 1.08 4.60 -20.78
N GLN A 175 1.85 3.99 -19.90
CA GLN A 175 1.66 4.13 -18.44
C GLN A 175 2.93 4.68 -17.75
N MET A 176 4.03 4.84 -18.48
CA MET A 176 5.29 5.29 -17.91
C MET A 176 5.38 6.81 -17.96
N LEU A 177 5.69 7.43 -16.82
CA LEU A 177 5.92 8.87 -16.76
C LEU A 177 7.11 9.26 -17.66
N ASN A 178 6.97 10.35 -18.40
CA ASN A 178 8.07 10.89 -19.22
C ASN A 178 9.26 11.33 -18.36
N THR A 179 8.98 11.77 -17.14
CA THR A 179 9.95 12.10 -16.09
C THR A 179 9.42 11.53 -14.79
N VAL A 180 10.22 10.72 -14.11
CA VAL A 180 9.87 10.16 -12.81
C VAL A 180 9.69 11.27 -11.78
N VAL A 181 8.81 11.07 -10.81
CA VAL A 181 8.67 11.96 -9.66
C VAL A 181 9.57 11.47 -8.55
N ARG A 182 10.58 12.28 -8.23
CA ARG A 182 11.54 11.94 -7.18
C ARG A 182 10.90 12.02 -5.81
N VAL A 183 11.26 11.06 -4.96
CA VAL A 183 10.98 11.06 -3.53
C VAL A 183 12.25 11.45 -2.79
N ASP A 184 12.18 12.55 -2.05
CA ASP A 184 13.32 13.07 -1.30
C ASP A 184 13.56 12.28 -0.02
N SER A 185 12.48 11.82 0.63
CA SER A 185 12.54 10.95 1.83
C SER A 185 11.19 10.29 2.12
N ILE A 186 11.25 9.17 2.84
CA ILE A 186 10.09 8.50 3.43
C ILE A 186 10.37 8.35 4.92
N ILE A 187 9.53 8.94 5.78
CA ILE A 187 9.80 9.08 7.22
C ILE A 187 8.66 8.45 8.00
N ARG A 188 8.99 7.61 8.99
CA ARG A 188 8.07 7.14 10.02
C ARG A 188 7.91 8.24 11.07
N ASN A 189 6.68 8.71 11.29
CA ASN A 189 6.35 9.80 12.22
C ASN A 189 6.15 9.29 13.65
#